data_f1f42067457e92cbab0849b980b5441e
#
_entry.id   f1f42067457e92cbab0849b980b5441e
#
_cell.length_a   1.000
_cell.length_b   1.000
_cell.length_c   1.000
_cell.angle_alpha   90.00
_cell.angle_beta   90.00
_cell.angle_gamma   90.00
#
_symmetry.space_group_name_H-M   'P 1'
#
loop_
_entity.id
_entity.type
_entity.pdbx_description
1 polymer ?
#
loop_
_entity_poly.entity_id
_entity_poly.type
_entity_poly.pdbx_seq_one_letter_code
_entity_poly.pdbx_strand_id
1 'polypeptide(L)'
;MILSIRKFVRVVILFLCFGSLVTVAESSMKRMVQTDSDPKYVRNMNYPDNWFQVLRTGIDAARDYLGNYGPLCVYIIGQEKDELKSDRIANEIIDAYCRNRHGGQGGALNDCLKRKGTYLIKRAREGSTEAYLSYVDFNDSPLSELVFINPHGFPMPYLYTRGIHEYTHVYQRAFPSTPTWLTEGGAEFLAFYIGDKNKWINFEKSMKESMRMAKFVKEGEASLVDFEDINKIENERPHLKKYYRHLAYDAGAWATALLIHSSESRSVKQFAMNFYPMVEKDGWQSAVSKYAGFDGVDQFYDKFNSLLKRTAVEQELLLRSIKP
;
A
#
# COMPACT_ATOMS: atom_id res chain seq x y z
N MET A 1 -65.35 34.29 49.68
CA MET A 1 -65.39 33.17 48.73
C MET A 1 -65.10 33.76 47.34
N ILE A 2 -63.82 33.90 47.02
CA ILE A 2 -63.42 34.43 45.70
C ILE A 2 -62.25 33.54 45.26
N LEU A 3 -62.49 32.78 44.20
CA LEU A 3 -61.51 31.94 43.53
C LEU A 3 -60.53 32.78 42.71
N SER A 4 -59.26 32.66 42.97
CA SER A 4 -58.18 33.25 42.14
C SER A 4 -57.72 32.23 41.13
N ILE A 5 -57.94 32.53 39.85
CA ILE A 5 -57.44 31.76 38.71
C ILE A 5 -56.00 32.22 38.39
N ARG A 6 -54.98 31.41 38.67
CA ARG A 6 -53.61 31.64 38.22
C ARG A 6 -53.41 31.07 36.84
N LYS A 7 -53.23 31.96 35.83
CA LYS A 7 -52.82 31.61 34.47
C LYS A 7 -51.36 31.14 34.47
N PHE A 8 -51.11 29.90 34.09
CA PHE A 8 -49.78 29.38 33.78
C PHE A 8 -49.43 29.78 32.35
N VAL A 9 -48.49 30.71 32.21
CA VAL A 9 -47.82 30.99 30.92
C VAL A 9 -46.72 29.98 30.72
N ARG A 10 -46.89 29.05 29.79
CA ARG A 10 -45.79 28.17 29.34
C ARG A 10 -44.92 28.92 28.33
N VAL A 11 -43.73 29.30 28.76
CA VAL A 11 -42.67 29.77 27.86
C VAL A 11 -42.05 28.55 27.21
N VAL A 12 -42.27 28.33 25.92
CA VAL A 12 -41.60 27.34 25.11
C VAL A 12 -40.29 27.99 24.64
N ILE A 13 -39.18 27.61 25.29
CA ILE A 13 -37.83 27.98 24.84
C ILE A 13 -37.47 27.03 23.70
N LEU A 14 -37.52 27.52 22.46
CA LEU A 14 -36.98 26.83 21.29
C LEU A 14 -35.44 26.92 21.34
N PHE A 15 -34.76 25.85 21.75
CA PHE A 15 -33.34 25.70 21.55
C PHE A 15 -33.08 25.40 20.08
N LEU A 16 -32.75 26.42 19.31
CA LEU A 16 -32.11 26.27 18.00
C LEU A 16 -30.70 25.78 18.24
N CYS A 17 -30.49 24.45 18.22
CA CYS A 17 -29.16 23.87 18.08
C CYS A 17 -28.64 24.19 16.68
N PHE A 18 -27.92 25.29 16.56
CA PHE A 18 -26.99 25.44 15.43
C PHE A 18 -25.87 24.37 15.59
N GLY A 19 -26.15 23.21 15.04
CA GLY A 19 -25.11 22.25 14.76
C GLY A 19 -24.17 22.86 13.74
N SER A 20 -23.06 23.43 14.22
CA SER A 20 -21.92 23.72 13.35
C SER A 20 -21.47 22.39 12.77
N LEU A 21 -21.88 22.09 11.53
CA LEU A 21 -21.22 21.11 10.67
C LEU A 21 -19.78 21.64 10.49
N VAL A 22 -18.88 21.21 11.37
CA VAL A 22 -17.46 21.28 11.10
C VAL A 22 -17.26 20.23 9.99
N THR A 23 -17.39 20.67 8.75
CA THR A 23 -16.79 19.98 7.62
C THR A 23 -15.29 20.07 7.88
N VAL A 24 -14.73 19.01 8.46
CA VAL A 24 -13.30 18.76 8.38
C VAL A 24 -13.05 18.62 6.88
N ALA A 25 -12.56 19.71 6.27
CA ALA A 25 -12.00 19.63 4.95
C ALA A 25 -10.88 18.60 5.07
N GLU A 26 -11.08 17.38 4.57
CA GLU A 26 -9.97 16.50 4.21
C GLU A 26 -9.06 17.37 3.36
N SER A 27 -7.90 17.75 3.91
CA SER A 27 -6.88 18.39 3.11
C SER A 27 -6.63 17.42 1.97
N SER A 28 -7.00 17.80 0.75
CA SER A 28 -6.87 16.94 -0.42
C SER A 28 -5.40 16.58 -0.52
N MET A 29 -5.03 15.38 -0.06
CA MET A 29 -3.66 14.88 -0.18
C MET A 29 -3.30 14.95 -1.66
N LYS A 30 -2.26 15.68 -1.98
CA LYS A 30 -1.78 15.77 -3.36
C LYS A 30 -1.48 14.36 -3.85
N ARG A 31 -2.00 14.05 -5.04
CA ARG A 31 -1.88 12.73 -5.64
C ARG A 31 -0.67 12.66 -6.55
N MET A 32 -0.17 11.46 -6.74
CA MET A 32 0.83 11.20 -7.76
C MET A 32 0.24 11.46 -9.14
N VAL A 33 1.09 11.91 -10.05
CA VAL A 33 0.72 12.22 -11.44
C VAL A 33 1.61 11.46 -12.41
N GLN A 34 1.12 11.22 -13.62
CA GLN A 34 1.99 10.72 -14.68
C GLN A 34 3.04 11.76 -15.03
N THR A 35 4.27 11.31 -15.29
CA THR A 35 5.42 12.17 -15.57
C THR A 35 6.38 11.48 -16.54
N ASP A 36 7.13 12.29 -17.29
CA ASP A 36 8.23 11.80 -18.14
C ASP A 36 9.57 11.73 -17.38
N SER A 37 9.58 12.17 -16.10
CA SER A 37 10.80 12.18 -15.28
C SER A 37 11.14 10.79 -14.77
N ASP A 38 12.41 10.42 -14.87
CA ASP A 38 12.92 9.20 -14.26
C ASP A 38 13.00 9.32 -12.73
N PRO A 39 12.86 8.19 -11.99
CA PRO A 39 13.10 8.17 -10.57
C PRO A 39 14.52 8.59 -10.22
N LYS A 40 14.66 9.41 -9.18
CA LYS A 40 15.95 9.73 -8.61
C LYS A 40 16.38 8.61 -7.68
N TYR A 41 17.53 7.99 -7.95
CA TYR A 41 18.09 6.96 -7.06
C TYR A 41 19.18 7.55 -6.17
N VAL A 42 19.06 7.30 -4.85
CA VAL A 42 20.05 7.70 -3.84
C VAL A 42 20.52 6.45 -3.11
N ARG A 43 21.78 6.11 -3.23
CA ARG A 43 22.42 4.98 -2.57
C ARG A 43 23.79 5.35 -2.00
N ASN A 44 24.24 4.63 -0.99
CA ASN A 44 25.64 4.78 -0.55
C ASN A 44 26.59 4.25 -1.62
N MET A 45 27.75 4.92 -1.77
CA MET A 45 28.70 4.68 -2.87
C MET A 45 29.16 3.23 -2.98
N ASN A 46 29.30 2.54 -1.85
CA ASN A 46 29.80 1.16 -1.79
C ASN A 46 28.69 0.10 -1.82
N TYR A 47 27.42 0.50 -1.98
CA TYR A 47 26.36 -0.49 -2.10
C TYR A 47 26.49 -1.26 -3.41
N PRO A 48 26.51 -2.62 -3.40
CA PRO A 48 26.80 -3.43 -4.57
C PRO A 48 25.88 -3.15 -5.75
N ASP A 49 26.46 -2.97 -6.93
CA ASP A 49 25.72 -2.57 -8.13
C ASP A 49 24.74 -3.65 -8.59
N ASN A 50 25.10 -4.93 -8.44
CA ASN A 50 24.22 -6.05 -8.81
C ASN A 50 22.87 -6.01 -8.07
N TRP A 51 22.85 -5.76 -6.76
CA TRP A 51 21.61 -5.65 -6.00
C TRP A 51 20.80 -4.41 -6.38
N PHE A 52 21.48 -3.31 -6.63
CA PHE A 52 20.86 -2.09 -7.14
C PHE A 52 20.18 -2.32 -8.49
N GLN A 53 20.85 -2.97 -9.44
CA GLN A 53 20.31 -3.22 -10.77
C GLN A 53 19.09 -4.15 -10.72
N VAL A 54 19.12 -5.18 -9.89
CA VAL A 54 17.95 -6.06 -9.70
C VAL A 54 16.74 -5.28 -9.20
N LEU A 55 16.92 -4.46 -8.17
CA LEU A 55 15.85 -3.65 -7.61
C LEU A 55 15.30 -2.64 -8.65
N ARG A 56 16.21 -1.93 -9.33
CA ARG A 56 15.85 -0.98 -10.40
C ARG A 56 15.07 -1.66 -11.51
N THR A 57 15.52 -2.84 -11.95
CA THR A 57 14.83 -3.60 -13.00
C THR A 57 13.40 -3.95 -12.60
N GLY A 58 13.16 -4.31 -11.33
CA GLY A 58 11.80 -4.54 -10.82
C GLY A 58 10.93 -3.28 -10.84
N ILE A 59 11.48 -2.15 -10.41
CA ILE A 59 10.76 -0.86 -10.45
C ILE A 59 10.45 -0.46 -11.90
N ASP A 60 11.41 -0.57 -12.80
CA ASP A 60 11.24 -0.21 -14.22
C ASP A 60 10.17 -1.09 -14.89
N ALA A 61 10.17 -2.41 -14.62
CA ALA A 61 9.12 -3.30 -15.13
C ALA A 61 7.69 -2.92 -14.65
N ALA A 62 7.58 -2.43 -13.41
CA ALA A 62 6.29 -1.93 -12.91
C ALA A 62 5.91 -0.61 -13.57
N ARG A 63 6.85 0.30 -13.77
CA ARG A 63 6.65 1.57 -14.50
C ARG A 63 6.17 1.33 -15.94
N ASP A 64 6.79 0.39 -16.63
CA ASP A 64 6.42 0.02 -18.00
C ASP A 64 5.00 -0.54 -18.08
N TYR A 65 4.59 -1.29 -17.05
CA TYR A 65 3.28 -1.90 -17.01
C TYR A 65 2.16 -0.97 -16.53
N LEU A 66 2.41 -0.19 -15.46
CA LEU A 66 1.40 0.64 -14.77
C LEU A 66 1.40 2.09 -15.26
N GLY A 67 2.47 2.55 -15.89
CA GLY A 67 2.74 3.94 -16.22
C GLY A 67 3.78 4.57 -15.29
N ASN A 68 4.41 5.65 -15.75
CA ASN A 68 5.40 6.36 -14.96
C ASN A 68 4.72 7.44 -14.12
N TYR A 69 4.73 7.25 -12.80
CA TYR A 69 4.15 8.17 -11.81
C TYR A 69 5.25 8.76 -10.93
N GLY A 70 5.12 10.06 -10.64
CA GLY A 70 6.13 10.78 -9.89
C GLY A 70 5.70 12.17 -9.44
N PRO A 71 6.65 12.96 -8.96
CA PRO A 71 8.10 12.68 -8.86
C PRO A 71 8.42 11.62 -7.79
N LEU A 72 9.39 10.73 -8.09
CA LEU A 72 9.78 9.61 -7.25
C LEU A 72 11.26 9.66 -6.88
N CYS A 73 11.58 9.48 -5.60
CA CYS A 73 12.93 9.25 -5.11
C CYS A 73 13.05 7.85 -4.50
N VAL A 74 14.06 7.11 -4.87
CA VAL A 74 14.34 5.76 -4.37
C VAL A 74 15.60 5.80 -3.53
N TYR A 75 15.47 5.51 -2.24
CA TYR A 75 16.59 5.43 -1.29
C TYR A 75 16.97 3.98 -1.06
N ILE A 76 18.25 3.68 -1.22
CA ILE A 76 18.84 2.38 -0.94
C ILE A 76 19.86 2.57 0.17
N ILE A 77 19.52 2.09 1.35
CA ILE A 77 20.30 2.22 2.56
C ILE A 77 20.68 0.82 3.01
N GLY A 78 21.95 0.48 2.90
CA GLY A 78 22.38 -0.86 3.26
C GLY A 78 23.86 -1.03 3.36
N GLN A 79 24.24 -2.16 3.92
CA GLN A 79 25.63 -2.60 4.00
C GLN A 79 25.70 -4.10 3.69
N GLU A 80 26.60 -4.48 2.81
CA GLU A 80 26.93 -5.89 2.62
C GLU A 80 28.09 -6.32 3.55
N LYS A 81 29.02 -5.41 3.83
CA LYS A 81 30.24 -5.66 4.59
C LYS A 81 30.57 -4.53 5.57
N ASP A 82 29.75 -4.32 6.57
CA ASP A 82 30.05 -3.39 7.67
C ASP A 82 30.40 -1.91 7.29
N GLU A 83 30.12 -1.49 6.05
CA GLU A 83 30.47 -0.13 5.60
C GLU A 83 29.76 0.95 6.44
N LEU A 84 28.55 0.65 6.91
CA LEU A 84 27.78 1.56 7.77
C LEU A 84 28.30 1.61 9.21
N LYS A 85 29.32 0.82 9.58
CA LYS A 85 30.06 0.99 10.84
C LYS A 85 30.81 2.32 10.88
N SER A 86 31.19 2.86 9.72
CA SER A 86 31.76 4.19 9.61
C SER A 86 30.69 5.26 9.84
N ASP A 87 30.84 6.04 10.91
CA ASP A 87 29.92 7.17 11.19
C ASP A 87 29.97 8.25 10.10
N ARG A 88 31.13 8.40 9.41
CA ARG A 88 31.23 9.31 8.27
C ARG A 88 30.28 8.90 7.14
N ILE A 89 30.32 7.63 6.73
CA ILE A 89 29.44 7.10 5.66
C ILE A 89 27.97 7.19 6.10
N ALA A 90 27.68 6.80 7.34
CA ALA A 90 26.33 6.89 7.89
C ALA A 90 25.79 8.31 7.86
N ASN A 91 26.59 9.29 8.27
CA ASN A 91 26.20 10.71 8.29
C ASN A 91 26.01 11.27 6.86
N GLU A 92 26.82 10.87 5.90
CA GLU A 92 26.66 11.24 4.48
C GLU A 92 25.31 10.75 3.93
N ILE A 93 24.89 9.51 4.25
CA ILE A 93 23.59 8.95 3.83
C ILE A 93 22.43 9.69 4.51
N ILE A 94 22.53 9.91 5.82
CA ILE A 94 21.53 10.65 6.61
C ILE A 94 21.36 12.07 6.04
N ASP A 95 22.45 12.75 5.79
CA ASP A 95 22.43 14.12 5.27
C ASP A 95 21.79 14.16 3.87
N ALA A 96 22.18 13.26 2.97
CA ALA A 96 21.62 13.15 1.62
C ALA A 96 20.10 12.85 1.65
N TYR A 97 19.67 11.92 2.49
CA TYR A 97 18.27 11.60 2.68
C TYR A 97 17.48 12.81 3.19
N CYS A 98 17.92 13.39 4.30
CA CYS A 98 17.18 14.45 4.96
C CYS A 98 17.15 15.76 4.15
N ARG A 99 18.25 16.12 3.47
CA ARG A 99 18.27 17.30 2.58
C ARG A 99 17.41 17.14 1.35
N ASN A 100 17.42 15.96 0.75
CA ASN A 100 16.53 15.70 -0.39
C ASN A 100 15.06 15.80 0.02
N ARG A 101 14.73 15.38 1.25
CA ARG A 101 13.37 15.40 1.78
C ARG A 101 12.89 16.79 2.22
N HIS A 102 13.75 17.58 2.86
CA HIS A 102 13.37 18.82 3.54
C HIS A 102 14.04 20.09 2.99
N GLY A 103 14.86 19.94 1.95
CA GLY A 103 15.68 21.04 1.47
C GLY A 103 16.89 21.31 2.36
N GLY A 104 17.55 22.45 2.12
CA GLY A 104 18.86 22.73 2.71
C GLY A 104 18.84 23.29 4.14
N GLN A 105 17.70 23.70 4.69
CA GLN A 105 17.63 24.40 5.99
C GLN A 105 16.29 24.20 6.71
N GLY A 106 16.27 24.48 8.01
CA GLY A 106 15.05 24.56 8.81
C GLY A 106 14.92 23.48 9.90
N GLY A 107 13.89 23.63 10.74
CA GLY A 107 13.62 22.73 11.86
C GLY A 107 13.31 21.29 11.43
N ALA A 108 12.56 21.11 10.35
CA ALA A 108 12.22 19.80 9.81
C ALA A 108 13.47 19.02 9.33
N LEU A 109 14.46 19.69 8.73
CA LEU A 109 15.74 19.09 8.38
C LEU A 109 16.48 18.62 9.64
N ASN A 110 16.60 19.48 10.65
CA ASN A 110 17.28 19.12 11.90
C ASN A 110 16.61 17.96 12.64
N ASP A 111 15.29 17.91 12.62
CA ASP A 111 14.53 16.79 13.19
C ASP A 111 14.76 15.49 12.42
N CYS A 112 14.74 15.54 11.09
CA CYS A 112 15.07 14.41 10.25
C CYS A 112 16.46 13.86 10.53
N LEU A 113 17.48 14.74 10.56
CA LEU A 113 18.86 14.35 10.84
C LEU A 113 19.00 13.63 12.19
N LYS A 114 18.31 14.12 13.22
CA LYS A 114 18.40 13.55 14.58
C LYS A 114 17.56 12.30 14.80
N ARG A 115 16.44 12.16 14.11
CA ARG A 115 15.47 11.07 14.36
C ARG A 115 15.31 10.12 13.18
N LYS A 116 14.72 10.56 12.07
CA LYS A 116 14.37 9.67 10.96
C LYS A 116 15.60 9.10 10.27
N GLY A 117 16.58 9.93 9.91
CA GLY A 117 17.81 9.47 9.27
C GLY A 117 18.60 8.52 10.18
N THR A 118 18.75 8.88 11.46
CA THR A 118 19.42 8.02 12.46
C THR A 118 18.68 6.67 12.62
N TYR A 119 17.35 6.67 12.61
CA TYR A 119 16.56 5.44 12.65
C TYR A 119 16.84 4.54 11.44
N LEU A 120 16.90 5.08 10.22
CA LEU A 120 17.18 4.30 9.01
C LEU A 120 18.54 3.62 9.08
N ILE A 121 19.57 4.35 9.52
CA ILE A 121 20.92 3.79 9.70
C ILE A 121 20.96 2.73 10.79
N LYS A 122 20.28 2.97 11.91
CA LYS A 122 20.16 1.96 12.98
C LYS A 122 19.56 0.66 12.45
N ARG A 123 18.44 0.74 11.71
CA ARG A 123 17.80 -0.46 11.12
C ARG A 123 18.73 -1.19 10.16
N ALA A 124 19.46 -0.44 9.31
CA ALA A 124 20.41 -1.04 8.39
C ALA A 124 21.56 -1.75 9.12
N ARG A 125 22.13 -1.13 10.17
CA ARG A 125 23.18 -1.73 11.03
C ARG A 125 22.71 -2.98 11.79
N GLU A 126 21.45 -3.02 12.19
CA GLU A 126 20.82 -4.18 12.84
C GLU A 126 20.55 -5.34 11.87
N GLY A 127 20.83 -5.18 10.58
CA GLY A 127 20.57 -6.19 9.55
C GLY A 127 19.11 -6.32 9.15
N SER A 128 18.28 -5.33 9.47
CA SER A 128 16.88 -5.32 9.01
C SER A 128 16.82 -5.29 7.49
N THR A 129 15.92 -6.09 6.93
CA THR A 129 15.57 -6.08 5.50
C THR A 129 14.15 -5.54 5.37
N GLU A 130 14.02 -4.34 4.82
CA GLU A 130 12.74 -3.61 4.76
C GLU A 130 12.58 -2.91 3.42
N ALA A 131 11.33 -2.76 2.99
CA ALA A 131 10.93 -1.90 1.88
C ALA A 131 9.59 -1.26 2.21
N TYR A 132 9.42 0.02 1.90
CA TYR A 132 8.15 0.72 2.11
C TYR A 132 8.07 2.02 1.31
N LEU A 133 6.83 2.41 0.98
CA LEU A 133 6.52 3.72 0.44
C LEU A 133 6.41 4.75 1.59
N SER A 134 7.02 5.91 1.41
CA SER A 134 6.79 7.10 2.20
C SER A 134 6.31 8.23 1.27
N TYR A 135 5.39 9.02 1.76
CA TYR A 135 4.86 10.16 1.01
C TYR A 135 5.25 11.46 1.68
N VAL A 136 5.74 12.41 0.90
CA VAL A 136 6.17 13.72 1.39
C VAL A 136 5.41 14.80 0.63
N ASP A 137 4.58 15.53 1.35
CA ASP A 137 3.80 16.64 0.82
C ASP A 137 4.28 17.95 1.48
N PHE A 138 5.45 18.43 1.06
CA PHE A 138 6.01 19.66 1.61
C PHE A 138 5.97 20.87 0.67
N ASN A 139 5.70 20.63 -0.62
CA ASN A 139 5.72 21.67 -1.65
C ASN A 139 4.50 21.53 -2.54
N ASP A 140 4.44 22.37 -3.56
CA ASP A 140 3.36 22.36 -4.56
C ASP A 140 3.31 21.09 -5.41
N SER A 141 4.36 20.26 -5.37
CA SER A 141 4.39 18.96 -6.05
C SER A 141 4.49 17.82 -5.05
N PRO A 142 3.67 16.77 -5.18
CA PRO A 142 3.79 15.56 -4.37
C PRO A 142 5.11 14.85 -4.67
N LEU A 143 5.74 14.29 -3.65
CA LEU A 143 6.93 13.45 -3.76
C LEU A 143 6.67 12.12 -3.08
N SER A 144 6.80 11.03 -3.82
CA SER A 144 6.87 9.68 -3.24
C SER A 144 8.32 9.27 -3.04
N GLU A 145 8.55 8.59 -1.92
CA GLU A 145 9.84 8.03 -1.57
C GLU A 145 9.70 6.51 -1.40
N LEU A 146 10.44 5.74 -2.16
CA LEU A 146 10.64 4.33 -1.87
C LEU A 146 11.91 4.18 -1.04
N VAL A 147 11.80 3.53 0.11
CA VAL A 147 12.93 3.31 1.02
C VAL A 147 13.19 1.81 1.11
N PHE A 148 14.38 1.40 0.72
CA PHE A 148 14.87 0.03 0.83
C PHE A 148 16.02 -0.03 1.81
N ILE A 149 15.87 -0.83 2.86
CA ILE A 149 16.91 -1.08 3.86
C ILE A 149 17.43 -2.49 3.64
N ASN A 150 18.76 -2.62 3.43
CA ASN A 150 19.45 -3.89 3.13
C ASN A 150 18.70 -4.75 2.09
N PRO A 151 18.40 -4.23 0.89
CA PRO A 151 17.57 -4.98 -0.08
C PRO A 151 18.19 -6.31 -0.51
N HIS A 152 19.53 -6.50 -0.38
CA HIS A 152 20.19 -7.78 -0.59
C HIS A 152 19.77 -8.90 0.38
N GLY A 153 19.11 -8.54 1.49
CA GLY A 153 18.49 -9.51 2.41
C GLY A 153 17.19 -10.13 1.90
N PHE A 154 16.56 -9.56 0.87
CA PHE A 154 15.46 -10.22 0.18
C PHE A 154 16.00 -11.38 -0.67
N PRO A 155 15.49 -12.62 -0.50
CA PRO A 155 15.95 -13.74 -1.30
C PRO A 155 15.65 -13.54 -2.79
N MET A 156 16.53 -13.95 -3.66
CA MET A 156 16.26 -13.99 -5.10
C MET A 156 15.24 -15.10 -5.41
N PRO A 157 14.29 -14.88 -6.31
CA PRO A 157 14.08 -13.67 -7.14
C PRO A 157 13.16 -12.59 -6.53
N TYR A 158 12.82 -12.68 -5.25
CA TYR A 158 11.88 -11.75 -4.57
C TYR A 158 12.34 -10.29 -4.60
N LEU A 159 13.62 -10.01 -4.75
CA LEU A 159 14.09 -8.62 -4.85
C LEU A 159 13.50 -7.90 -6.08
N TYR A 160 13.36 -8.58 -7.22
CA TYR A 160 12.66 -8.02 -8.39
C TYR A 160 11.20 -7.71 -8.07
N THR A 161 10.49 -8.68 -7.50
CA THR A 161 9.07 -8.52 -7.18
C THR A 161 8.84 -7.50 -6.07
N ARG A 162 9.81 -7.30 -5.18
CA ARG A 162 9.74 -6.25 -4.17
C ARG A 162 9.80 -4.85 -4.81
N GLY A 163 10.65 -4.64 -5.81
CA GLY A 163 10.66 -3.40 -6.59
C GLY A 163 9.32 -3.13 -7.27
N ILE A 164 8.68 -4.17 -7.83
CA ILE A 164 7.34 -4.06 -8.43
C ILE A 164 6.30 -3.71 -7.37
N HIS A 165 6.28 -4.40 -6.24
CA HIS A 165 5.32 -4.21 -5.15
C HIS A 165 5.34 -2.76 -4.65
N GLU A 166 6.51 -2.26 -4.30
CA GLU A 166 6.64 -0.90 -3.79
C GLU A 166 6.28 0.16 -4.84
N TYR A 167 6.65 -0.06 -6.11
CA TYR A 167 6.23 0.87 -7.16
C TYR A 167 4.72 0.82 -7.42
N THR A 168 4.08 -0.33 -7.23
CA THR A 168 2.61 -0.42 -7.32
C THR A 168 1.94 0.52 -6.31
N HIS A 169 2.50 0.70 -5.12
CA HIS A 169 2.00 1.69 -4.17
C HIS A 169 2.17 3.14 -4.69
N VAL A 170 3.23 3.45 -5.42
CA VAL A 170 3.37 4.76 -6.09
C VAL A 170 2.23 4.99 -7.07
N TYR A 171 1.93 3.99 -7.89
CA TYR A 171 0.78 4.01 -8.80
C TYR A 171 -0.55 4.17 -8.06
N GLN A 172 -0.80 3.38 -7.01
CA GLN A 172 -2.02 3.44 -6.21
C GLN A 172 -2.24 4.83 -5.59
N ARG A 173 -1.17 5.55 -5.25
CA ARG A 173 -1.22 6.93 -4.71
C ARG A 173 -1.68 7.98 -5.73
N ALA A 174 -1.85 7.65 -6.99
CA ALA A 174 -2.51 8.50 -7.97
C ALA A 174 -4.05 8.55 -7.78
N PHE A 175 -4.60 7.63 -7.00
CA PHE A 175 -6.03 7.44 -6.79
C PHE A 175 -6.40 7.55 -5.30
N PRO A 176 -7.70 7.65 -4.96
CA PRO A 176 -8.14 7.62 -3.57
C PRO A 176 -7.73 6.33 -2.85
N SER A 177 -7.67 6.41 -1.52
CA SER A 177 -7.31 5.27 -0.69
C SER A 177 -8.26 4.09 -0.90
N THR A 178 -7.69 2.91 -0.98
CA THR A 178 -8.38 1.62 -1.01
C THR A 178 -8.19 0.90 0.33
N PRO A 179 -9.01 -0.12 0.65
CA PRO A 179 -8.81 -0.89 1.87
C PRO A 179 -7.43 -1.55 1.88
N THR A 180 -6.88 -1.75 3.08
CA THR A 180 -5.53 -2.27 3.27
C THR A 180 -5.29 -3.58 2.51
N TRP A 181 -6.27 -4.49 2.53
CA TRP A 181 -6.16 -5.75 1.79
C TRP A 181 -6.08 -5.58 0.27
N LEU A 182 -6.70 -4.54 -0.28
CA LEU A 182 -6.64 -4.26 -1.72
C LEU A 182 -5.37 -3.47 -2.08
N THR A 183 -4.91 -2.62 -1.19
CA THR A 183 -3.64 -1.89 -1.33
C THR A 183 -2.47 -2.87 -1.36
N GLU A 184 -2.32 -3.67 -0.31
CA GLU A 184 -1.22 -4.62 -0.18
C GLU A 184 -1.39 -5.84 -1.09
N GLY A 185 -2.59 -6.42 -1.11
CA GLY A 185 -2.89 -7.59 -1.94
C GLY A 185 -2.86 -7.29 -3.42
N GLY A 186 -3.32 -6.11 -3.83
CA GLY A 186 -3.20 -5.64 -5.22
C GLY A 186 -1.74 -5.47 -5.65
N ALA A 187 -0.90 -4.91 -4.77
CA ALA A 187 0.53 -4.78 -5.00
C ALA A 187 1.24 -6.14 -5.07
N GLU A 188 0.90 -7.07 -4.17
CA GLU A 188 1.46 -8.43 -4.18
C GLU A 188 1.03 -9.22 -5.42
N PHE A 189 -0.26 -9.16 -5.79
CA PHE A 189 -0.77 -9.79 -7.01
C PHE A 189 -0.05 -9.27 -8.26
N LEU A 190 0.06 -7.96 -8.42
CA LEU A 190 0.75 -7.34 -9.55
C LEU A 190 2.25 -7.65 -9.54
N ALA A 191 2.88 -7.74 -8.36
CA ALA A 191 4.27 -8.15 -8.24
C ALA A 191 4.49 -9.57 -8.76
N PHE A 192 3.60 -10.49 -8.43
CA PHE A 192 3.66 -11.86 -8.95
C PHE A 192 3.37 -11.91 -10.44
N TYR A 193 2.34 -11.21 -10.90
CA TYR A 193 1.96 -11.23 -12.30
C TYR A 193 3.02 -10.61 -13.22
N ILE A 194 3.53 -9.41 -12.90
CA ILE A 194 4.58 -8.74 -13.67
C ILE A 194 5.91 -9.51 -13.56
N GLY A 195 6.21 -10.09 -12.40
CA GLY A 195 7.39 -10.92 -12.19
C GLY A 195 7.38 -12.18 -13.06
N ASP A 196 6.23 -12.80 -13.27
CA ASP A 196 6.06 -13.97 -14.17
C ASP A 196 6.21 -13.57 -15.65
N LYS A 197 5.61 -12.43 -16.05
CA LYS A 197 5.79 -11.90 -17.42
C LYS A 197 7.27 -11.68 -17.77
N ASN A 198 8.08 -11.32 -16.79
CA ASN A 198 9.53 -11.15 -16.92
C ASN A 198 10.32 -12.46 -16.68
N LYS A 199 9.65 -13.58 -16.41
CA LYS A 199 10.26 -14.89 -16.17
C LYS A 199 11.16 -14.95 -14.93
N TRP A 200 10.95 -14.09 -13.95
CA TRP A 200 11.70 -14.10 -12.69
C TRP A 200 11.11 -15.07 -11.68
N ILE A 201 9.79 -15.21 -11.68
CA ILE A 201 9.05 -16.11 -10.81
C ILE A 201 7.97 -16.86 -11.61
N ASN A 202 7.27 -17.79 -10.97
CA ASN A 202 6.09 -18.43 -11.53
C ASN A 202 4.84 -17.94 -10.80
N PHE A 203 3.93 -17.29 -11.51
CA PHE A 203 2.71 -16.69 -10.97
C PHE A 203 1.82 -17.69 -10.24
N GLU A 204 1.48 -18.83 -10.90
CA GLU A 204 0.62 -19.85 -10.28
C GLU A 204 1.22 -20.40 -8.99
N LYS A 205 2.54 -20.66 -8.97
CA LYS A 205 3.23 -21.16 -7.79
C LYS A 205 3.20 -20.14 -6.67
N SER A 206 3.45 -18.86 -6.94
CA SER A 206 3.42 -17.78 -5.95
C SER A 206 2.02 -17.61 -5.37
N MET A 207 1.00 -17.60 -6.21
CA MET A 207 -0.39 -17.52 -5.79
C MET A 207 -0.83 -18.74 -4.95
N LYS A 208 -0.40 -19.96 -5.30
CA LYS A 208 -0.68 -21.17 -4.49
C LYS A 208 -0.05 -21.07 -3.10
N GLU A 209 1.16 -20.56 -3.01
CA GLU A 209 1.82 -20.33 -1.71
C GLU A 209 1.08 -19.26 -0.90
N SER A 210 0.68 -18.13 -1.49
CA SER A 210 -0.17 -17.14 -0.83
C SER A 210 -1.49 -17.73 -0.33
N MET A 211 -2.16 -18.62 -1.10
CA MET A 211 -3.38 -19.27 -0.61
C MET A 211 -3.09 -20.16 0.60
N ARG A 212 -1.98 -20.88 0.59
CA ARG A 212 -1.54 -21.69 1.72
C ARG A 212 -1.33 -20.81 2.96
N MET A 213 -0.69 -19.66 2.81
CA MET A 213 -0.46 -18.72 3.90
C MET A 213 -1.76 -18.06 4.40
N ALA A 214 -2.66 -17.65 3.50
CA ALA A 214 -3.97 -17.11 3.88
C ALA A 214 -4.79 -18.10 4.74
N LYS A 215 -4.71 -19.39 4.44
CA LYS A 215 -5.42 -20.47 5.18
C LYS A 215 -4.83 -20.79 6.56
N PHE A 216 -3.72 -20.18 6.98
CA PHE A 216 -3.26 -20.26 8.36
C PHE A 216 -4.16 -19.52 9.35
N VAL A 217 -4.91 -18.53 8.85
CA VAL A 217 -5.91 -17.84 9.68
C VAL A 217 -7.15 -18.72 9.72
N LYS A 218 -7.50 -19.19 10.93
CA LYS A 218 -8.67 -20.07 11.10
C LYS A 218 -9.96 -19.28 10.98
N GLU A 219 -11.01 -19.96 10.52
CA GLU A 219 -12.36 -19.40 10.46
C GLU A 219 -12.79 -18.88 11.85
N GLY A 220 -13.25 -17.63 11.90
CA GLY A 220 -13.67 -16.98 13.15
C GLY A 220 -12.55 -16.24 13.92
N GLU A 221 -11.27 -16.40 13.54
CA GLU A 221 -10.18 -15.66 14.21
C GLU A 221 -10.02 -14.24 13.64
N ALA A 222 -10.05 -14.12 12.33
CA ALA A 222 -10.03 -12.86 11.57
C ALA A 222 -10.45 -13.14 10.11
N SER A 223 -10.85 -12.08 9.40
CA SER A 223 -11.30 -12.15 8.01
C SER A 223 -10.73 -11.01 7.18
N LEU A 224 -10.94 -11.04 5.88
CA LEU A 224 -10.50 -9.97 4.97
C LEU A 224 -11.12 -8.61 5.34
N VAL A 225 -12.38 -8.61 5.81
CA VAL A 225 -13.10 -7.39 6.25
C VAL A 225 -12.37 -6.68 7.40
N ASP A 226 -11.78 -7.44 8.31
CA ASP A 226 -11.03 -6.86 9.43
C ASP A 226 -9.81 -6.05 8.95
N PHE A 227 -9.32 -6.31 7.75
CA PHE A 227 -8.16 -5.66 7.14
C PHE A 227 -8.53 -4.59 6.09
N GLU A 228 -9.70 -3.96 6.23
CA GLU A 228 -10.04 -2.77 5.46
C GLU A 228 -9.18 -1.56 5.89
N ASP A 229 -8.93 -1.41 7.18
CA ASP A 229 -8.18 -0.28 7.74
C ASP A 229 -7.15 -0.75 8.78
N ILE A 230 -5.87 -0.67 8.41
CA ILE A 230 -4.77 -1.03 9.30
C ILE A 230 -4.72 -0.15 10.55
N ASN A 231 -5.13 1.12 10.46
CA ASN A 231 -5.10 2.00 11.63
C ASN A 231 -6.11 1.54 12.70
N LYS A 232 -7.27 1.02 12.29
CA LYS A 232 -8.22 0.41 13.23
C LYS A 232 -7.63 -0.83 13.91
N ILE A 233 -6.88 -1.65 13.16
CA ILE A 233 -6.20 -2.79 13.76
C ILE A 233 -5.16 -2.33 14.78
N GLU A 234 -4.33 -1.36 14.43
CA GLU A 234 -3.26 -0.89 15.31
C GLU A 234 -3.77 -0.24 16.59
N ASN A 235 -4.85 0.52 16.50
CA ASN A 235 -5.38 1.30 17.62
C ASN A 235 -6.44 0.56 18.44
N GLU A 236 -7.31 -0.24 17.80
CA GLU A 236 -8.50 -0.82 18.44
C GLU A 236 -8.39 -2.33 18.63
N ARG A 237 -7.67 -3.03 17.70
CA ARG A 237 -7.59 -4.51 17.69
C ARG A 237 -6.16 -5.02 17.48
N PRO A 238 -5.18 -4.58 18.30
CA PRO A 238 -3.74 -4.88 18.06
C PRO A 238 -3.42 -6.38 18.04
N HIS A 239 -4.27 -7.23 18.66
CA HIS A 239 -4.12 -8.68 18.63
C HIS A 239 -4.28 -9.28 17.23
N LEU A 240 -4.96 -8.60 16.31
CA LEU A 240 -5.09 -9.03 14.91
C LEU A 240 -3.85 -8.72 14.08
N LYS A 241 -2.92 -7.88 14.55
CA LYS A 241 -1.70 -7.50 13.82
C LYS A 241 -0.85 -8.71 13.40
N LYS A 242 -0.90 -9.82 14.17
CA LYS A 242 -0.23 -11.07 13.83
C LYS A 242 -0.71 -11.70 12.51
N TYR A 243 -1.93 -11.36 12.05
CA TYR A 243 -2.51 -11.86 10.81
C TYR A 243 -2.30 -10.90 9.62
N TYR A 244 -1.65 -9.75 9.84
CA TYR A 244 -1.50 -8.71 8.82
C TYR A 244 -0.92 -9.26 7.51
N ARG A 245 0.20 -9.98 7.57
CA ARG A 245 0.80 -10.58 6.36
C ARG A 245 -0.17 -11.54 5.66
N HIS A 246 -0.82 -12.43 6.41
CA HIS A 246 -1.68 -13.45 5.86
C HIS A 246 -2.97 -12.91 5.24
N LEU A 247 -3.54 -11.84 5.79
CA LEU A 247 -4.82 -11.30 5.32
C LEU A 247 -4.65 -10.11 4.39
N ALA A 248 -3.79 -9.15 4.70
CA ALA A 248 -3.62 -8.00 3.82
C ALA A 248 -2.87 -8.37 2.53
N TYR A 249 -1.80 -9.17 2.61
CA TYR A 249 -1.00 -9.54 1.43
C TYR A 249 -1.52 -10.82 0.79
N ASP A 250 -1.45 -11.94 1.51
CA ASP A 250 -1.69 -13.26 0.92
C ASP A 250 -3.16 -13.45 0.52
N ALA A 251 -4.10 -13.22 1.43
CA ALA A 251 -5.54 -13.26 1.13
C ALA A 251 -5.95 -12.10 0.20
N GLY A 252 -5.36 -10.90 0.40
CA GLY A 252 -5.58 -9.74 -0.46
C GLY A 252 -5.19 -9.98 -1.92
N ALA A 253 -4.09 -10.70 -2.19
CA ALA A 253 -3.70 -11.07 -3.55
C ALA A 253 -4.76 -11.97 -4.21
N TRP A 254 -5.33 -12.93 -3.46
CA TRP A 254 -6.41 -13.77 -3.95
C TRP A 254 -7.74 -13.02 -4.09
N ALA A 255 -8.01 -12.06 -3.22
CA ALA A 255 -9.17 -11.17 -3.35
C ALA A 255 -9.06 -10.33 -4.63
N THR A 256 -7.86 -9.84 -4.95
CA THR A 256 -7.58 -9.16 -6.22
C THR A 256 -7.76 -10.09 -7.42
N ALA A 257 -7.28 -11.34 -7.34
CA ALA A 257 -7.50 -12.33 -8.37
C ALA A 257 -9.00 -12.63 -8.60
N LEU A 258 -9.78 -12.76 -7.51
CA LEU A 258 -11.22 -12.94 -7.57
C LEU A 258 -11.91 -11.74 -8.23
N LEU A 259 -11.51 -10.51 -7.86
CA LEU A 259 -12.04 -9.30 -8.44
C LEU A 259 -11.84 -9.24 -9.95
N ILE A 260 -10.63 -9.57 -10.43
CA ILE A 260 -10.30 -9.63 -11.86
C ILE A 260 -11.07 -10.78 -12.55
N HIS A 261 -11.08 -11.97 -11.96
CA HIS A 261 -11.80 -13.13 -12.50
C HIS A 261 -13.29 -12.86 -12.69
N SER A 262 -13.92 -12.15 -11.74
CA SER A 262 -15.35 -11.84 -11.74
C SER A 262 -15.72 -10.73 -12.72
N SER A 263 -14.75 -9.90 -13.13
CA SER A 263 -14.99 -8.85 -14.11
C SER A 263 -15.26 -9.41 -15.51
N GLU A 264 -15.99 -8.67 -16.33
CA GLU A 264 -16.28 -9.04 -17.72
C GLU A 264 -15.00 -9.27 -18.54
N SER A 265 -14.00 -8.42 -18.39
CA SER A 265 -12.75 -8.50 -19.14
C SER A 265 -11.85 -9.66 -18.71
N ARG A 266 -11.85 -9.97 -17.43
CA ARG A 266 -10.91 -10.86 -16.74
C ARG A 266 -9.44 -10.53 -17.00
N SER A 267 -9.14 -9.28 -17.34
CA SER A 267 -7.80 -8.83 -17.75
C SER A 267 -7.11 -8.06 -16.65
N VAL A 268 -5.85 -8.44 -16.36
CA VAL A 268 -5.00 -7.72 -15.40
C VAL A 268 -4.72 -6.30 -15.88
N LYS A 269 -4.49 -6.13 -17.20
CA LYS A 269 -4.27 -4.79 -17.76
C LYS A 269 -5.50 -3.89 -17.61
N GLN A 270 -6.69 -4.43 -17.87
CA GLN A 270 -7.95 -3.70 -17.68
C GLN A 270 -8.22 -3.40 -16.20
N PHE A 271 -7.87 -4.30 -15.29
CA PHE A 271 -7.93 -4.01 -13.86
C PHE A 271 -7.05 -2.81 -13.51
N ALA A 272 -5.79 -2.82 -13.88
CA ALA A 272 -4.90 -1.70 -13.61
C ALA A 272 -5.42 -0.39 -14.23
N MET A 273 -5.96 -0.39 -15.45
CA MET A 273 -6.36 0.82 -16.14
C MET A 273 -7.73 1.37 -15.74
N ASN A 274 -8.68 0.51 -15.34
CA ASN A 274 -10.08 0.91 -15.19
C ASN A 274 -10.56 0.85 -13.74
N PHE A 275 -10.04 -0.06 -12.91
CA PHE A 275 -10.53 -0.23 -11.55
C PHE A 275 -10.21 0.97 -10.66
N TYR A 276 -8.95 1.43 -10.64
CA TYR A 276 -8.56 2.56 -9.79
C TYR A 276 -9.21 3.89 -10.18
N PRO A 277 -9.35 4.24 -11.48
CA PRO A 277 -10.21 5.36 -11.89
C PRO A 277 -11.68 5.23 -11.46
N MET A 278 -12.21 4.00 -11.39
CA MET A 278 -13.55 3.76 -10.86
C MET A 278 -13.62 4.02 -9.35
N VAL A 279 -12.57 3.67 -8.59
CA VAL A 279 -12.46 4.02 -7.16
C VAL A 279 -12.51 5.53 -6.96
N GLU A 280 -11.84 6.29 -7.84
CA GLU A 280 -11.88 7.75 -7.79
C GLU A 280 -13.29 8.32 -7.97
N LYS A 281 -14.05 7.74 -8.89
CA LYS A 281 -15.39 8.20 -9.22
C LYS A 281 -16.45 7.78 -8.21
N ASP A 282 -16.38 6.54 -7.75
CA ASP A 282 -17.51 5.87 -7.08
C ASP A 282 -17.20 5.45 -5.63
N GLY A 283 -15.97 5.62 -5.16
CA GLY A 283 -15.47 5.03 -3.92
C GLY A 283 -15.18 3.53 -4.05
N TRP A 284 -14.35 2.98 -3.16
CA TRP A 284 -13.82 1.63 -3.33
C TRP A 284 -14.87 0.52 -3.20
N GLN A 285 -15.87 0.64 -2.28
CA GLN A 285 -16.93 -0.38 -2.14
C GLN A 285 -17.74 -0.50 -3.42
N SER A 286 -18.15 0.64 -3.97
CA SER A 286 -18.92 0.70 -5.19
C SER A 286 -18.08 0.23 -6.40
N ALA A 287 -16.79 0.57 -6.43
CA ALA A 287 -15.86 0.13 -7.48
C ALA A 287 -15.71 -1.40 -7.47
N VAL A 288 -15.50 -2.02 -6.30
CA VAL A 288 -15.42 -3.49 -6.15
C VAL A 288 -16.67 -4.16 -6.68
N SER A 289 -17.84 -3.67 -6.25
CA SER A 289 -19.13 -4.24 -6.65
C SER A 289 -19.37 -4.12 -8.16
N LYS A 290 -19.23 -2.91 -8.70
CA LYS A 290 -19.47 -2.63 -10.12
C LYS A 290 -18.50 -3.35 -11.04
N TYR A 291 -17.19 -3.35 -10.66
CA TYR A 291 -16.14 -3.95 -11.48
C TYR A 291 -16.31 -5.48 -11.61
N ALA A 292 -16.74 -6.12 -10.54
CA ALA A 292 -16.95 -7.57 -10.49
C ALA A 292 -18.38 -8.01 -10.81
N GLY A 293 -19.32 -7.08 -11.01
CA GLY A 293 -20.74 -7.40 -11.28
C GLY A 293 -21.47 -7.95 -10.06
N PHE A 294 -21.14 -7.48 -8.85
CA PHE A 294 -21.80 -7.86 -7.61
C PHE A 294 -22.84 -6.81 -7.18
N ASP A 295 -23.85 -7.22 -6.41
CA ASP A 295 -24.87 -6.31 -5.87
C ASP A 295 -24.33 -5.38 -4.78
N GLY A 296 -23.23 -5.76 -4.14
CA GLY A 296 -22.56 -5.00 -3.08
C GLY A 296 -21.23 -5.61 -2.65
N VAL A 297 -20.47 -4.89 -1.84
CA VAL A 297 -19.17 -5.35 -1.34
C VAL A 297 -19.31 -6.57 -0.42
N ASP A 298 -20.43 -6.71 0.29
CA ASP A 298 -20.68 -7.87 1.15
C ASP A 298 -20.76 -9.16 0.31
N GLN A 299 -21.38 -9.12 -0.87
CA GLN A 299 -21.40 -10.26 -1.78
C GLN A 299 -19.99 -10.63 -2.25
N PHE A 300 -19.12 -9.65 -2.47
CA PHE A 300 -17.72 -9.92 -2.78
C PHE A 300 -17.03 -10.67 -1.63
N TYR A 301 -17.21 -10.24 -0.38
CA TYR A 301 -16.63 -10.92 0.77
C TYR A 301 -17.16 -12.34 0.93
N ASP A 302 -18.45 -12.56 0.72
CA ASP A 302 -19.05 -13.91 0.74
C ASP A 302 -18.45 -14.83 -0.34
N LYS A 303 -18.27 -14.29 -1.56
CA LYS A 303 -17.61 -15.01 -2.64
C LYS A 303 -16.14 -15.31 -2.33
N PHE A 304 -15.43 -14.37 -1.70
CA PHE A 304 -14.06 -14.59 -1.28
C PHE A 304 -13.97 -15.66 -0.18
N ASN A 305 -14.81 -15.61 0.84
CA ASN A 305 -14.87 -16.63 1.89
C ASN A 305 -15.18 -18.03 1.30
N SER A 306 -16.04 -18.08 0.29
CA SER A 306 -16.34 -19.32 -0.45
C SER A 306 -15.11 -19.79 -1.25
N LEU A 307 -14.34 -18.89 -1.85
CA LEU A 307 -13.11 -19.22 -2.59
C LEU A 307 -12.05 -19.85 -1.68
N LEU A 308 -11.90 -19.37 -0.45
CA LEU A 308 -10.96 -19.95 0.53
C LEU A 308 -11.26 -21.44 0.81
N LYS A 309 -12.54 -21.83 0.74
CA LYS A 309 -13.02 -23.20 0.99
C LYS A 309 -12.93 -24.12 -0.25
N ARG A 310 -12.68 -23.57 -1.43
CA ARG A 310 -12.57 -24.37 -2.67
C ARG A 310 -11.32 -25.24 -2.68
N THR A 311 -11.38 -26.27 -3.52
CA THR A 311 -10.23 -27.15 -3.80
C THR A 311 -9.11 -26.40 -4.50
N ALA A 312 -7.88 -26.91 -4.41
CA ALA A 312 -6.74 -26.34 -5.11
C ALA A 312 -6.94 -26.31 -6.64
N VAL A 313 -7.64 -27.30 -7.19
CA VAL A 313 -7.95 -27.36 -8.64
C VAL A 313 -8.89 -26.21 -9.04
N GLU A 314 -9.95 -25.96 -8.29
CA GLU A 314 -10.88 -24.86 -8.57
C GLU A 314 -10.21 -23.49 -8.43
N GLN A 315 -9.31 -23.33 -7.45
CA GLN A 315 -8.51 -22.12 -7.27
C GLN A 315 -7.57 -21.92 -8.47
N GLU A 316 -6.93 -22.98 -8.96
CA GLU A 316 -6.05 -22.93 -10.14
C GLU A 316 -6.83 -22.56 -11.41
N LEU A 317 -8.03 -23.13 -11.61
CA LEU A 317 -8.90 -22.78 -12.73
C LEU A 317 -9.31 -21.30 -12.72
N LEU A 318 -9.51 -20.71 -11.54
CA LEU A 318 -9.73 -19.26 -11.41
C LEU A 318 -8.52 -18.48 -11.95
N LEU A 319 -7.29 -18.81 -11.51
CA LEU A 319 -6.09 -18.13 -11.98
C LEU A 319 -5.90 -18.23 -13.50
N ARG A 320 -6.10 -19.42 -14.06
CA ARG A 320 -5.99 -19.67 -15.52
C ARG A 320 -7.04 -18.93 -16.35
N SER A 321 -8.14 -18.52 -15.76
CA SER A 321 -9.17 -17.73 -16.45
C SER A 321 -8.80 -16.24 -16.57
N ILE A 322 -7.81 -15.77 -15.81
CA ILE A 322 -7.32 -14.38 -15.84
C ILE A 322 -6.47 -14.17 -17.08
N LYS A 323 -6.79 -13.13 -17.84
CA LYS A 323 -6.12 -12.78 -19.10
C LYS A 323 -5.04 -11.71 -18.84
N PRO A 324 -4.03 -11.65 -19.72
CA PRO A 324 -3.04 -10.59 -19.71
C PRO A 324 -3.62 -9.18 -19.80
#